data_dcc09c35743d7fb2ec87a4c1e24859cf
#
_entry.id   dcc09c35743d7fb2ec87a4c1e24859cf
#
_cell.length_a   1.000
_cell.length_b   1.000
_cell.length_c   1.000
_cell.angle_alpha   90.00
_cell.angle_beta   90.00
_cell.angle_gamma   90.00
#
_symmetry.space_group_name_H-M   'P 1'
#
loop_
_entity.id
_entity.type
_entity.pdbx_description
1 polymer ?
#
loop_
_entity_poly.entity_id
_entity_poly.type
_entity_poly.pdbx_seq_one_letter_code
_entity_poly.pdbx_strand_id
1 'polypeptide(L)'
;MRSFTDIFIKHPVLAVVVNLVIVLVGWRALTTLPVQQYPKIESSSIIITTVYYGAAAETVRGFLTTPIERVVSAISGVDYLESTSRAGVSTVTVHLKLNHNSTAALAEVTARLQQVRSELPAEAEPPAVEVQ
;
A
#
# COMPACT_ATOMS: atom_id res chain seq x y z
N MET A 1 -20.15 7.51 -57.97
CA MET A 1 -19.40 7.49 -56.69
C MET A 1 -18.52 6.27 -56.67
N ARG A 2 -17.22 6.45 -56.63
CA ARG A 2 -16.31 5.31 -56.45
C ARG A 2 -16.39 4.87 -54.99
N SER A 3 -17.08 3.78 -54.74
CA SER A 3 -17.19 3.20 -53.41
C SER A 3 -15.83 2.68 -52.95
N PHE A 4 -15.51 2.89 -51.70
CA PHE A 4 -14.30 2.35 -51.06
C PHE A 4 -14.10 0.85 -51.32
N THR A 5 -15.24 0.16 -51.46
CA THR A 5 -15.32 -1.27 -51.78
C THR A 5 -14.78 -1.63 -53.16
N ASP A 6 -14.96 -0.76 -54.19
CA ASP A 6 -14.49 -1.02 -55.57
C ASP A 6 -12.96 -1.10 -55.66
N ILE A 7 -12.25 -0.41 -54.80
CA ILE A 7 -10.77 -0.42 -54.74
C ILE A 7 -10.28 -1.82 -54.31
N PHE A 8 -10.94 -2.39 -53.27
CA PHE A 8 -10.60 -3.71 -52.78
C PHE A 8 -10.95 -4.84 -53.73
N ILE A 9 -12.05 -4.68 -54.53
CA ILE A 9 -12.43 -5.71 -55.52
C ILE A 9 -11.47 -5.72 -56.71
N LYS A 10 -10.99 -4.55 -57.13
CA LYS A 10 -10.05 -4.44 -58.27
C LYS A 10 -8.62 -4.79 -57.93
N HIS A 11 -8.23 -4.70 -56.65
CA HIS A 11 -6.89 -4.96 -56.16
C HIS A 11 -6.90 -5.95 -54.99
N PRO A 12 -7.05 -7.26 -55.23
CA PRO A 12 -7.13 -8.26 -54.16
C PRO A 12 -5.85 -8.30 -53.30
N VAL A 13 -4.71 -7.97 -53.88
CA VAL A 13 -3.44 -7.91 -53.17
C VAL A 13 -3.46 -6.79 -52.11
N LEU A 14 -4.09 -5.66 -52.42
CA LEU A 14 -4.23 -4.56 -51.50
C LEU A 14 -5.12 -4.93 -50.27
N ALA A 15 -6.18 -5.71 -50.52
CA ALA A 15 -7.03 -6.21 -49.44
C ALA A 15 -6.25 -7.16 -48.50
N VAL A 16 -5.42 -8.03 -49.03
CA VAL A 16 -4.58 -8.95 -48.22
C VAL A 16 -3.58 -8.17 -47.40
N VAL A 17 -2.90 -7.16 -47.99
CA VAL A 17 -1.89 -6.32 -47.29
C VAL A 17 -2.55 -5.52 -46.15
N VAL A 18 -3.71 -4.91 -46.39
CA VAL A 18 -4.43 -4.15 -45.35
C VAL A 18 -4.85 -5.05 -44.19
N ASN A 19 -5.39 -6.24 -44.49
CA ASN A 19 -5.74 -7.20 -43.44
C ASN A 19 -4.51 -7.64 -42.64
N LEU A 20 -3.37 -7.89 -43.30
CA LEU A 20 -2.14 -8.30 -42.65
C LEU A 20 -1.61 -7.19 -41.73
N VAL A 21 -1.69 -5.92 -42.16
CA VAL A 21 -1.30 -4.75 -41.35
C VAL A 21 -2.20 -4.64 -40.12
N ILE A 22 -3.54 -4.82 -40.29
CA ILE A 22 -4.47 -4.78 -39.16
C ILE A 22 -4.15 -5.87 -38.16
N VAL A 23 -3.88 -7.09 -38.61
CA VAL A 23 -3.50 -8.21 -37.75
C VAL A 23 -2.19 -7.92 -36.99
N LEU A 24 -1.17 -7.39 -37.66
CA LEU A 24 0.11 -7.03 -37.02
C LEU A 24 -0.06 -5.91 -35.98
N VAL A 25 -0.83 -4.87 -36.30
CA VAL A 25 -1.13 -3.77 -35.36
C VAL A 25 -1.94 -4.29 -34.17
N GLY A 26 -2.93 -5.13 -34.39
CA GLY A 26 -3.72 -5.79 -33.34
C GLY A 26 -2.86 -6.67 -32.44
N TRP A 27 -1.97 -7.47 -33.02
CA TRP A 27 -1.04 -8.32 -32.29
C TRP A 27 -0.10 -7.45 -31.40
N ARG A 28 0.44 -6.39 -31.98
CA ARG A 28 1.30 -5.49 -31.22
C ARG A 28 0.55 -4.74 -30.11
N ALA A 29 -0.70 -4.35 -30.34
CA ALA A 29 -1.54 -3.73 -29.34
C ALA A 29 -1.80 -4.68 -28.16
N LEU A 30 -2.05 -5.96 -28.43
CA LEU A 30 -2.25 -6.98 -27.38
C LEU A 30 -1.00 -7.19 -26.53
N THR A 31 0.21 -7.13 -27.11
CA THR A 31 1.46 -7.31 -26.35
C THR A 31 1.87 -6.08 -25.55
N THR A 32 1.35 -4.89 -25.90
CA THR A 32 1.65 -3.63 -25.19
C THR A 32 0.62 -3.26 -24.14
N LEU A 33 -0.53 -3.95 -24.08
CA LEU A 33 -1.53 -3.73 -23.03
C LEU A 33 -0.97 -4.25 -21.69
N PRO A 34 -0.71 -3.37 -20.71
CA PRO A 34 -0.38 -3.82 -19.36
C PRO A 34 -1.65 -4.45 -18.76
N VAL A 35 -1.71 -5.77 -18.76
CA VAL A 35 -2.78 -6.48 -18.05
C VAL A 35 -2.52 -6.36 -16.56
N GLN A 36 -3.12 -5.36 -15.92
CA GLN A 36 -3.21 -5.32 -14.47
C GLN A 36 -4.24 -6.37 -14.04
N GLN A 37 -3.75 -7.52 -13.63
CA GLN A 37 -4.60 -8.65 -13.18
C GLN A 37 -5.43 -8.33 -11.93
N TYR A 38 -5.02 -7.31 -11.16
CA TYR A 38 -5.75 -6.84 -9.99
C TYR A 38 -5.71 -5.32 -9.95
N PRO A 39 -6.84 -4.66 -9.61
CA PRO A 39 -6.76 -3.27 -9.20
C PRO A 39 -5.76 -3.22 -8.03
N LYS A 40 -4.79 -2.32 -8.08
CA LYS A 40 -3.96 -2.03 -6.90
C LYS A 40 -4.89 -1.46 -5.84
N ILE A 41 -5.37 -2.33 -4.98
CA ILE A 41 -5.99 -1.93 -3.73
C ILE A 41 -4.81 -1.51 -2.87
N GLU A 42 -4.48 -0.24 -2.88
CA GLU A 42 -3.47 0.31 -1.99
C GLU A 42 -4.08 0.37 -0.58
N SER A 43 -4.05 -0.76 0.09
CA SER A 43 -4.16 -0.80 1.54
C SER A 43 -2.76 -0.53 2.08
N SER A 44 -2.49 0.71 2.43
CA SER A 44 -1.22 1.05 3.08
C SER A 44 -1.29 0.64 4.54
N SER A 45 -0.24 0.02 5.03
CA SER A 45 -0.07 -0.25 6.44
C SER A 45 1.14 0.47 7.01
N ILE A 46 1.04 0.92 8.25
CA ILE A 46 2.12 1.56 8.99
C ILE A 46 2.52 0.64 10.12
N ILE A 47 3.78 0.25 10.15
CA ILE A 47 4.33 -0.62 11.18
C ILE A 47 5.12 0.22 12.17
N ILE A 48 4.77 0.11 13.45
CA ILE A 48 5.43 0.79 14.55
C ILE A 48 6.14 -0.27 15.39
N THR A 49 7.46 -0.24 15.43
CA THR A 49 8.26 -1.17 16.21
C THR A 49 8.95 -0.42 17.34
N THR A 50 8.82 -0.91 18.56
CA THR A 50 9.47 -0.36 19.75
C THR A 50 10.17 -1.45 20.50
N VAL A 51 11.42 -1.21 20.89
CA VAL A 51 12.25 -2.18 21.60
C VAL A 51 12.43 -1.76 23.06
N TYR A 52 12.26 -2.72 23.98
CA TYR A 52 12.52 -2.57 25.40
C TYR A 52 13.30 -3.77 25.91
N TYR A 53 14.60 -3.67 25.91
CA TYR A 53 15.49 -4.77 26.26
C TYR A 53 15.26 -5.30 27.68
N GLY A 54 15.20 -6.61 27.81
CA GLY A 54 15.03 -7.30 29.09
C GLY A 54 13.62 -7.31 29.68
N ALA A 55 12.65 -6.67 29.02
CA ALA A 55 11.28 -6.66 29.49
C ALA A 55 10.54 -7.94 29.09
N ALA A 56 9.74 -8.49 30.01
CA ALA A 56 8.83 -9.60 29.69
C ALA A 56 7.68 -9.13 28.76
N ALA A 57 7.11 -10.05 28.00
CA ALA A 57 6.04 -9.72 27.03
C ALA A 57 4.84 -8.97 27.66
N GLU A 58 4.45 -9.32 28.90
CA GLU A 58 3.38 -8.64 29.66
C GLU A 58 3.77 -7.19 29.98
N THR A 59 5.04 -6.95 30.33
CA THR A 59 5.57 -5.61 30.60
C THR A 59 5.59 -4.77 29.33
N VAL A 60 6.07 -5.36 28.23
CA VAL A 60 6.06 -4.74 26.89
C VAL A 60 4.63 -4.37 26.50
N ARG A 61 3.67 -5.26 26.68
CA ARG A 61 2.27 -5.01 26.38
C ARG A 61 1.71 -3.83 27.18
N GLY A 62 1.92 -3.81 28.49
CA GLY A 62 1.38 -2.79 29.38
C GLY A 62 1.99 -1.41 29.19
N PHE A 63 3.32 -1.33 29.02
CA PHE A 63 4.05 -0.06 29.01
C PHE A 63 4.36 0.47 27.61
N LEU A 64 4.36 -0.36 26.58
CA LEU A 64 4.62 0.05 25.20
C LEU A 64 3.39 -0.08 24.30
N THR A 65 2.89 -1.30 24.15
CA THR A 65 1.83 -1.60 23.17
C THR A 65 0.54 -0.84 23.47
N THR A 66 0.04 -0.91 24.70
CA THR A 66 -1.23 -0.29 25.11
C THR A 66 -1.23 1.25 24.97
N PRO A 67 -0.20 2.00 25.39
CA PRO A 67 -0.13 3.44 25.17
C PRO A 67 -0.07 3.80 23.67
N ILE A 68 0.69 3.05 22.88
CA ILE A 68 0.80 3.28 21.44
C ILE A 68 -0.55 3.02 20.75
N GLU A 69 -1.19 1.88 21.02
CA GLU A 69 -2.52 1.56 20.46
C GLU A 69 -3.55 2.63 20.76
N ARG A 70 -3.59 3.11 22.00
CA ARG A 70 -4.54 4.15 22.43
C ARG A 70 -4.42 5.43 21.60
N VAL A 71 -3.19 5.85 21.33
CA VAL A 71 -2.94 7.11 20.60
C VAL A 71 -3.16 6.92 19.11
N VAL A 72 -2.75 5.79 18.56
CA VAL A 72 -2.87 5.51 17.14
C VAL A 72 -4.31 5.18 16.74
N SER A 73 -5.11 4.55 17.61
CA SER A 73 -6.52 4.29 17.34
C SER A 73 -7.38 5.55 17.18
N ALA A 74 -6.90 6.68 17.68
CA ALA A 74 -7.59 7.96 17.55
C ALA A 74 -7.30 8.69 16.20
N ILE A 75 -6.43 8.13 15.36
CA ILE A 75 -6.05 8.74 14.08
C ILE A 75 -7.14 8.51 13.03
N SER A 76 -7.43 9.58 12.28
CA SER A 76 -8.38 9.52 11.17
C SER A 76 -7.87 8.60 10.06
N GLY A 77 -8.73 7.75 9.52
CA GLY A 77 -8.38 6.87 8.40
C GLY A 77 -7.81 5.50 8.79
N VAL A 78 -7.69 5.21 10.08
CA VAL A 78 -7.40 3.85 10.57
C VAL A 78 -8.63 2.97 10.37
N ASP A 79 -8.42 1.79 9.79
CA ASP A 79 -9.44 0.77 9.63
C ASP A 79 -9.43 -0.18 10.84
N TYR A 80 -8.28 -0.81 11.07
CA TYR A 80 -8.04 -1.65 12.25
C TYR A 80 -6.57 -1.66 12.64
N LEU A 81 -6.32 -2.10 13.87
CA LEU A 81 -4.98 -2.25 14.44
C LEU A 81 -4.70 -3.72 14.72
N GLU A 82 -3.49 -4.13 14.43
CA GLU A 82 -2.96 -5.43 14.83
C GLU A 82 -1.70 -5.21 15.65
N SER A 83 -1.61 -5.80 16.83
CA SER A 83 -0.46 -5.64 17.70
C SER A 83 0.08 -6.97 18.19
N THR A 84 1.39 -7.05 18.26
CA THR A 84 2.12 -8.21 18.78
C THR A 84 3.12 -7.74 19.83
N SER A 85 2.99 -8.27 21.04
CA SER A 85 3.93 -8.04 22.14
C SER A 85 4.74 -9.29 22.41
N ARG A 86 6.05 -9.18 22.31
CA ARG A 86 7.00 -10.24 22.63
C ARG A 86 7.96 -9.76 23.72
N ALA A 87 8.76 -10.66 24.29
CA ALA A 87 9.81 -10.27 25.20
C ALA A 87 10.76 -9.26 24.53
N GLY A 88 10.83 -8.06 25.05
CA GLY A 88 11.68 -6.98 24.58
C GLY A 88 11.20 -6.24 23.32
N VAL A 89 10.11 -6.64 22.65
CA VAL A 89 9.67 -6.00 21.40
C VAL A 89 8.16 -5.85 21.34
N SER A 90 7.71 -4.65 21.00
CA SER A 90 6.33 -4.33 20.61
C SER A 90 6.27 -4.01 19.13
N THR A 91 5.34 -4.61 18.43
CA THR A 91 5.04 -4.29 17.02
C THR A 91 3.57 -3.97 16.90
N VAL A 92 3.24 -2.78 16.44
CA VAL A 92 1.87 -2.32 16.19
C VAL A 92 1.73 -2.01 14.71
N THR A 93 0.88 -2.74 14.02
CA THR A 93 0.57 -2.55 12.60
C THR A 93 -0.76 -1.82 12.48
N VAL A 94 -0.73 -0.68 11.81
CA VAL A 94 -1.89 0.19 11.58
C VAL A 94 -2.34 -0.03 10.15
N HIS A 95 -3.52 -0.60 9.95
CA HIS A 95 -4.11 -0.75 8.64
C HIS A 95 -4.98 0.46 8.32
N LEU A 96 -4.66 1.14 7.22
CA LEU A 96 -5.39 2.32 6.77
C LEU A 96 -6.55 1.92 5.86
N LYS A 97 -7.61 2.73 5.86
CA LYS A 97 -8.73 2.59 4.93
C LYS A 97 -8.24 2.76 3.50
N LEU A 98 -8.91 2.09 2.58
CA LEU A 98 -8.66 2.17 1.15
C LEU A 98 -8.69 3.64 0.67
N ASN A 99 -7.73 4.00 -0.19
CA ASN A 99 -7.56 5.36 -0.72
C ASN A 99 -7.25 6.45 0.32
N HIS A 100 -6.83 6.08 1.53
CA HIS A 100 -6.34 7.07 2.47
C HIS A 100 -4.88 7.43 2.15
N ASN A 101 -4.54 8.73 2.26
CA ASN A 101 -3.18 9.19 1.97
C ASN A 101 -2.21 8.70 3.05
N SER A 102 -1.38 7.72 2.71
CA SER A 102 -0.41 7.12 3.63
C SER A 102 0.62 8.12 4.16
N THR A 103 1.01 9.12 3.35
CA THR A 103 1.95 10.16 3.78
C THR A 103 1.35 11.06 4.85
N ALA A 104 0.08 11.45 4.71
CA ALA A 104 -0.63 12.24 5.71
C ALA A 104 -0.83 11.45 7.00
N ALA A 105 -1.22 10.17 6.88
CA ALA A 105 -1.36 9.27 8.02
C ALA A 105 -0.03 9.05 8.75
N LEU A 106 1.08 8.87 8.01
CA LEU A 106 2.42 8.74 8.59
C LEU A 106 2.80 9.98 9.41
N ALA A 107 2.54 11.17 8.88
CA ALA A 107 2.81 12.43 9.59
C ALA A 107 2.00 12.54 10.89
N GLU A 108 0.72 12.16 10.84
CA GLU A 108 -0.16 12.15 12.02
C GLU A 108 0.28 11.10 13.05
N VAL A 109 0.59 9.88 12.61
CA VAL A 109 1.15 8.81 13.46
C VAL A 109 2.41 9.29 14.17
N THR A 110 3.36 9.86 13.41
CA THR A 110 4.63 10.35 13.97
C THR A 110 4.39 11.46 15.00
N ALA A 111 3.50 12.42 14.72
CA ALA A 111 3.16 13.49 15.65
C ALA A 111 2.54 12.94 16.94
N ARG A 112 1.63 11.97 16.84
CA ARG A 112 0.99 11.32 18.00
C ARG A 112 1.97 10.51 18.83
N LEU A 113 2.89 9.79 18.18
CA LEU A 113 3.94 9.03 18.86
C LEU A 113 4.88 9.94 19.65
N GLN A 114 5.19 11.13 19.14
CA GLN A 114 5.97 12.12 19.88
C GLN A 114 5.27 12.58 21.17
N GLN A 115 3.95 12.70 21.16
CA GLN A 115 3.18 13.05 22.36
C GLN A 115 3.24 11.93 23.41
N VAL A 116 3.17 10.68 22.99
CA VAL A 116 3.18 9.52 23.90
C VAL A 116 4.58 9.16 24.39
N ARG A 117 5.61 9.69 23.74
CA ARG A 117 7.01 9.36 24.11
C ARG A 117 7.35 9.63 25.56
N SER A 118 6.73 10.66 26.16
CA SER A 118 6.90 10.99 27.59
C SER A 118 6.23 10.01 28.53
N GLU A 119 5.27 9.21 28.03
CA GLU A 119 4.59 8.15 28.79
C GLU A 119 5.31 6.80 28.70
N LEU A 120 6.20 6.64 27.70
CA LEU A 120 6.98 5.44 27.52
C LEU A 120 8.17 5.38 28.50
N PRO A 121 8.60 4.17 28.94
CA PRO A 121 9.79 4.03 29.78
C PRO A 121 11.02 4.66 29.13
N ALA A 122 11.85 5.32 29.94
CA ALA A 122 13.07 5.97 29.46
C ALA A 122 14.10 4.98 28.86
N GLU A 123 14.03 3.72 29.28
CA GLU A 123 14.89 2.64 28.79
C GLU A 123 14.39 2.02 27.48
N ALA A 124 13.18 2.35 27.02
CA ALA A 124 12.66 1.89 25.76
C ALA A 124 13.24 2.72 24.60
N GLU A 125 13.59 2.05 23.51
CA GLU A 125 14.03 2.74 22.30
C GLU A 125 12.88 3.57 21.69
N PRO A 126 13.20 4.66 20.98
CA PRO A 126 12.20 5.42 20.25
C PRO A 126 11.45 4.53 19.26
N PRO A 127 10.12 4.69 19.14
CA PRO A 127 9.35 3.95 18.14
C PRO A 127 9.89 4.19 16.73
N ALA A 128 10.25 3.12 16.03
CA ALA A 128 10.56 3.15 14.60
C ALA A 128 9.27 2.98 13.81
N VAL A 129 9.06 3.81 12.79
CA VAL A 129 7.84 3.83 11.97
C VAL A 129 8.22 3.53 10.52
N GLU A 130 7.59 2.52 9.94
CA GLU A 130 7.78 2.12 8.55
C GLU A 130 6.42 2.04 7.84
N VAL A 131 6.38 2.41 6.55
CA VAL A 131 5.19 2.28 5.69
C VAL A 131 5.39 1.11 4.74
N GLN A 132 4.36 0.25 4.66
CA GLN A 132 4.31 -0.90 3.76
C GLN A 132 3.17 -0.79 2.76
#